data_ade8a0534f250be2e6cd289023c91032
#
_entry.id   ade8a0534f250be2e6cd289023c91032
#
_cell.length_a   1.000
_cell.length_b   1.000
_cell.length_c   1.000
_cell.angle_alpha   90.00
_cell.angle_beta   90.00
_cell.angle_gamma   90.00
#
_symmetry.space_group_name_H-M   'P 1'
#
loop_
_entity.id
_entity.type
_entity.pdbx_description
1 polymer ?
#
loop_
_entity_poly.entity_id
_entity_poly.type
_entity_poly.pdbx_seq_one_letter_code
_entity_poly.pdbx_strand_id
1 'polypeptide(L)'
;MPDTVSLTLDEISALISDVMIANGCDVANAAALADIMTRAERDGSHSHGVFRVPGYVKALRSGKVDGTAKPVVTKKTPAIIHVDGQGCFAPLAQAVGMPVLAKATAEIGVAALSLTGVHHFAALWPETEYLADRGLVGIACTCLLYTSP
;
A
#
# COMPACT_ATOMS: atom_id res chain seq x y z
N MET A 1 -30.47 15.19 7.03
CA MET A 1 -29.50 14.09 6.88
C MET A 1 -28.42 14.63 5.95
N PRO A 2 -27.13 14.36 6.17
CA PRO A 2 -26.16 14.74 5.17
C PRO A 2 -26.51 14.05 3.85
N ASP A 3 -26.35 14.77 2.74
CA ASP A 3 -26.56 14.19 1.41
C ASP A 3 -25.52 13.09 1.22
N THR A 4 -25.98 11.84 1.07
CA THR A 4 -25.13 10.70 0.79
C THR A 4 -25.15 10.39 -0.70
N VAL A 5 -23.98 10.10 -1.26
CA VAL A 5 -23.82 9.68 -2.66
C VAL A 5 -23.40 8.21 -2.64
N SER A 6 -24.07 7.39 -3.45
CA SER A 6 -23.65 6.00 -3.67
C SER A 6 -22.72 5.95 -4.87
N LEU A 7 -21.56 5.31 -4.70
CA LEU A 7 -20.57 5.09 -5.75
C LEU A 7 -20.30 3.59 -5.87
N THR A 8 -20.02 3.13 -7.08
CA THR A 8 -19.46 1.80 -7.34
C THR A 8 -18.00 1.75 -6.89
N LEU A 9 -17.45 0.54 -6.72
CA LEU A 9 -16.03 0.39 -6.38
C LEU A 9 -15.12 0.97 -7.46
N ASP A 10 -15.49 0.87 -8.73
CA ASP A 10 -14.73 1.45 -9.84
C ASP A 10 -14.73 2.99 -9.79
N GLU A 11 -15.87 3.60 -9.48
CA GLU A 11 -15.97 5.05 -9.30
C GLU A 11 -15.16 5.53 -8.09
N ILE A 12 -15.15 4.76 -6.99
CA ILE A 12 -14.31 5.04 -5.81
C ILE A 12 -12.83 4.96 -6.18
N SER A 13 -12.42 3.92 -6.89
CA SER A 13 -11.03 3.73 -7.34
C SER A 13 -10.58 4.89 -8.24
N ALA A 14 -11.40 5.26 -9.23
CA ALA A 14 -11.12 6.38 -10.12
C ALA A 14 -11.01 7.70 -9.35
N LEU A 15 -11.96 7.98 -8.45
CA LEU A 15 -11.96 9.18 -7.63
C LEU A 15 -10.69 9.30 -6.79
N ILE A 16 -10.28 8.22 -6.10
CA ILE A 16 -9.06 8.22 -5.29
C ILE A 16 -7.84 8.47 -6.17
N SER A 17 -7.72 7.77 -7.30
CA SER A 17 -6.62 7.93 -8.24
C SER A 17 -6.50 9.36 -8.74
N ASP A 18 -7.59 9.95 -9.20
CA ASP A 18 -7.64 11.32 -9.73
C ASP A 18 -7.23 12.35 -8.66
N VAL A 19 -7.76 12.20 -7.43
CA VAL A 19 -7.39 13.07 -6.31
C VAL A 19 -5.91 12.96 -5.99
N MET A 20 -5.35 11.76 -5.97
CA MET A 20 -3.94 11.55 -5.66
C MET A 20 -3.02 12.12 -6.74
N ILE A 21 -3.37 11.91 -8.03
CA ILE A 21 -2.63 12.49 -9.17
C ILE A 21 -2.68 14.02 -9.13
N ALA A 22 -3.85 14.60 -8.91
CA ALA A 22 -4.02 16.05 -8.79
C ALA A 22 -3.21 16.67 -7.63
N ASN A 23 -2.78 15.86 -6.65
CA ASN A 23 -2.00 16.29 -5.51
C ASN A 23 -0.52 15.84 -5.54
N GLY A 24 -0.03 15.38 -6.70
CA GLY A 24 1.40 15.15 -6.93
C GLY A 24 1.84 13.68 -6.91
N CYS A 25 0.92 12.73 -6.90
CA CYS A 25 1.26 11.33 -7.17
C CYS A 25 1.46 11.10 -8.67
N ASP A 26 2.42 10.26 -9.02
CA ASP A 26 2.40 9.63 -10.33
C ASP A 26 1.33 8.51 -10.41
N VAL A 27 1.10 8.02 -11.62
CA VAL A 27 0.06 7.01 -11.88
C VAL A 27 0.27 5.74 -11.04
N ALA A 28 1.51 5.30 -10.84
CA ALA A 28 1.81 4.06 -10.11
C ALA A 28 1.50 4.20 -8.61
N ASN A 29 1.92 5.31 -7.98
CA ASN A 29 1.60 5.59 -6.58
C ASN A 29 0.10 5.78 -6.37
N ALA A 30 -0.56 6.52 -7.26
CA ALA A 30 -2.00 6.75 -7.19
C ALA A 30 -2.80 5.45 -7.33
N ALA A 31 -2.44 4.60 -8.29
CA ALA A 31 -3.11 3.32 -8.53
C ALA A 31 -2.95 2.36 -7.32
N ALA A 32 -1.76 2.28 -6.73
CA ALA A 32 -1.53 1.44 -5.56
C ALA A 32 -2.36 1.88 -4.34
N LEU A 33 -2.50 3.21 -4.14
CA LEU A 33 -3.36 3.76 -3.10
C LEU A 33 -4.84 3.53 -3.39
N ALA A 34 -5.27 3.72 -4.63
CA ALA A 34 -6.65 3.50 -5.03
C ALA A 34 -7.06 2.03 -4.82
N ASP A 35 -6.21 1.06 -5.21
CA ASP A 35 -6.47 -0.36 -4.99
C ASP A 35 -6.71 -0.67 -3.51
N ILE A 36 -5.79 -0.28 -2.62
CA ILE A 36 -5.86 -0.62 -1.20
C ILE A 36 -7.07 0.03 -0.51
N MET A 37 -7.38 1.29 -0.84
CA MET A 37 -8.51 2.01 -0.24
C MET A 37 -9.84 1.49 -0.76
N THR A 38 -9.92 1.11 -2.03
CA THR A 38 -11.12 0.51 -2.63
C THR A 38 -11.40 -0.86 -2.02
N ARG A 39 -10.39 -1.68 -1.77
CA ARG A 39 -10.54 -2.94 -1.03
C ARG A 39 -11.06 -2.67 0.38
N ALA A 40 -10.55 -1.65 1.06
CA ALA A 40 -11.03 -1.29 2.39
C ALA A 40 -12.51 -0.90 2.40
N GLU A 41 -12.99 -0.15 1.40
CA GLU A 41 -14.43 0.14 1.24
C GLU A 41 -15.23 -1.13 0.96
N ARG A 42 -14.76 -1.99 0.03
CA ARG A 42 -15.38 -3.29 -0.29
C ARG A 42 -15.60 -4.14 0.97
N ASP A 43 -14.60 -4.17 1.85
CA ASP A 43 -14.56 -5.01 3.03
C ASP A 43 -15.19 -4.36 4.28
N GLY A 44 -15.81 -3.17 4.11
CA GLY A 44 -16.44 -2.42 5.20
C GLY A 44 -15.46 -1.78 6.20
N SER A 45 -14.17 -1.74 5.87
CA SER A 45 -13.13 -1.13 6.70
C SER A 45 -12.94 0.35 6.37
N HIS A 46 -14.03 1.12 6.47
CA HIS A 46 -14.09 2.53 6.06
C HIS A 46 -13.01 3.43 6.68
N SER A 47 -12.50 3.07 7.86
CA SER A 47 -11.37 3.79 8.50
C SER A 47 -10.05 3.71 7.72
N HIS A 48 -9.95 2.80 6.73
CA HIS A 48 -8.81 2.60 5.84
C HIS A 48 -9.15 2.90 4.37
N GLY A 49 -10.39 3.24 4.08
CA GLY A 49 -10.90 3.62 2.77
C GLY A 49 -10.80 5.11 2.46
N VAL A 50 -11.83 5.64 1.79
CA VAL A 50 -11.93 7.04 1.31
C VAL A 50 -11.71 8.05 2.44
N PHE A 51 -12.08 7.71 3.66
CA PHE A 51 -11.84 8.53 4.86
C PHE A 51 -10.36 8.95 5.02
N ARG A 52 -9.42 8.16 4.51
CA ARG A 52 -7.98 8.43 4.62
C ARG A 52 -7.44 9.40 3.57
N VAL A 53 -8.14 9.61 2.47
CA VAL A 53 -7.67 10.45 1.35
C VAL A 53 -7.20 11.84 1.78
N PRO A 54 -7.91 12.59 2.64
CA PRO A 54 -7.43 13.89 3.11
C PRO A 54 -6.08 13.81 3.84
N GLY A 55 -5.86 12.74 4.61
CA GLY A 55 -4.59 12.52 5.32
C GLY A 55 -3.42 12.26 4.37
N TYR A 56 -3.64 11.47 3.33
CA TYR A 56 -2.63 11.21 2.30
C TYR A 56 -2.30 12.47 1.49
N VAL A 57 -3.31 13.25 1.11
CA VAL A 57 -3.11 14.55 0.44
C VAL A 57 -2.30 15.51 1.33
N LYS A 58 -2.59 15.53 2.63
CA LYS A 58 -1.83 16.35 3.59
C LYS A 58 -0.37 15.89 3.67
N ALA A 59 -0.11 14.59 3.67
CA ALA A 59 1.25 14.05 3.69
C ALA A 59 2.05 14.44 2.44
N LEU A 60 1.44 14.35 1.24
CA LEU A 60 2.05 14.82 -0.02
C LEU A 60 2.39 16.31 0.04
N ARG A 61 1.41 17.15 0.38
CA ARG A 61 1.58 18.60 0.43
C ARG A 61 2.61 19.06 1.47
N SER A 62 2.83 18.28 2.52
CA SER A 62 3.84 18.58 3.55
C SER A 62 5.26 18.15 3.16
N GLY A 63 5.45 17.45 2.04
CA GLY A 63 6.74 16.92 1.61
C GLY A 63 7.23 15.72 2.42
N LYS A 64 6.38 15.13 3.29
CA LYS A 64 6.72 13.91 4.04
C LYS A 64 6.78 12.67 3.16
N VAL A 65 6.18 12.73 2.00
CA VAL A 65 6.06 11.64 1.03
C VAL A 65 6.43 12.17 -0.35
N ASP A 66 7.21 11.40 -1.07
CA ASP A 66 7.44 11.61 -2.50
C ASP A 66 6.42 10.78 -3.29
N GLY A 67 5.41 11.45 -3.86
CA GLY A 67 4.37 10.83 -4.67
C GLY A 67 4.87 10.29 -6.02
N THR A 68 6.13 10.51 -6.36
CA THR A 68 6.76 10.07 -7.62
C THR A 68 7.89 9.07 -7.40
N ALA A 69 8.20 8.76 -6.13
CA ALA A 69 9.27 7.85 -5.76
C ALA A 69 9.08 6.45 -6.37
N LYS A 70 10.19 5.82 -6.71
CA LYS A 70 10.24 4.49 -7.31
C LYS A 70 10.87 3.51 -6.33
N PRO A 71 10.10 2.61 -5.73
CA PRO A 71 10.64 1.60 -4.83
C PRO A 71 11.71 0.73 -5.49
N VAL A 72 12.77 0.42 -4.74
CA VAL A 72 13.88 -0.43 -5.19
C VAL A 72 13.84 -1.77 -4.48
N VAL A 73 13.69 -2.85 -5.26
CA VAL A 73 13.70 -4.22 -4.73
C VAL A 73 15.11 -4.78 -4.77
N THR A 74 15.54 -5.36 -3.65
CA THR A 74 16.84 -6.03 -3.51
C THR A 74 16.66 -7.40 -2.86
N LYS A 75 17.24 -8.45 -3.42
CA LYS A 75 17.37 -9.74 -2.76
C LYS A 75 18.65 -9.75 -1.90
N LYS A 76 18.50 -9.70 -0.59
CA LYS A 76 19.63 -9.81 0.35
C LYS A 76 20.18 -11.23 0.42
N THR A 77 19.28 -12.21 0.34
CA THR A 77 19.53 -13.65 0.17
C THR A 77 18.43 -14.21 -0.72
N PRO A 78 18.49 -15.48 -1.16
CA PRO A 78 17.38 -16.09 -1.90
C PRO A 78 16.01 -15.99 -1.17
N ALA A 79 16.03 -16.07 0.18
CA ALA A 79 14.81 -16.04 1.01
C ALA A 79 14.51 -14.67 1.65
N ILE A 80 15.40 -13.68 1.55
CA ILE A 80 15.23 -12.36 2.16
C ILE A 80 15.16 -11.29 1.09
N ILE A 81 13.97 -10.73 0.91
CA ILE A 81 13.68 -9.63 -0.01
C ILE A 81 13.64 -8.33 0.80
N HIS A 82 14.22 -7.31 0.28
CA HIS A 82 14.15 -5.97 0.84
C HIS A 82 13.64 -5.00 -0.23
N VAL A 83 12.69 -4.14 0.15
CA VAL A 83 12.22 -3.03 -0.68
C VAL A 83 12.51 -1.73 0.07
N ASP A 84 13.32 -0.89 -0.54
CA ASP A 84 13.44 0.50 -0.14
C ASP A 84 12.41 1.32 -0.93
N GLY A 85 11.46 1.93 -0.22
CA GLY A 85 10.39 2.72 -0.81
C GLY A 85 10.81 4.09 -1.31
N GLN A 86 12.03 4.54 -1.01
CA GLN A 86 12.53 5.86 -1.45
C GLN A 86 11.61 7.03 -1.06
N GLY A 87 10.87 6.89 0.05
CA GLY A 87 9.90 7.89 0.51
C GLY A 87 8.50 7.79 -0.10
N CYS A 88 8.18 6.73 -0.85
CA CYS A 88 6.83 6.50 -1.38
C CYS A 88 5.82 6.12 -0.30
N PHE A 89 4.56 6.03 -0.68
CA PHE A 89 3.56 5.33 0.12
C PHE A 89 3.81 3.81 0.12
N ALA A 90 3.62 3.17 1.28
CA ALA A 90 3.88 1.74 1.43
C ALA A 90 3.13 0.84 0.43
N PRO A 91 1.86 1.10 0.03
CA PRO A 91 1.17 0.27 -0.95
C PRO A 91 1.91 0.06 -2.26
N LEU A 92 2.64 1.07 -2.77
CA LEU A 92 3.46 0.87 -3.98
C LEU A 92 4.65 -0.05 -3.72
N ALA A 93 5.35 0.11 -2.58
CA ALA A 93 6.46 -0.76 -2.21
C ALA A 93 5.99 -2.22 -2.00
N GLN A 94 4.81 -2.41 -1.43
CA GLN A 94 4.15 -3.70 -1.33
C GLN A 94 3.84 -4.29 -2.70
N ALA A 95 3.23 -3.51 -3.60
CA ALA A 95 2.87 -3.96 -4.94
C ALA A 95 4.07 -4.49 -5.74
N VAL A 96 5.25 -3.89 -5.58
CA VAL A 96 6.48 -4.37 -6.26
C VAL A 96 7.18 -5.50 -5.51
N GLY A 97 7.07 -5.56 -4.18
CA GLY A 97 7.76 -6.56 -3.35
C GLY A 97 7.02 -7.89 -3.25
N MET A 98 5.69 -7.87 -3.15
CA MET A 98 4.85 -9.05 -2.93
C MET A 98 4.99 -10.14 -4.02
N PRO A 99 5.06 -9.82 -5.34
CA PRO A 99 5.31 -10.83 -6.35
C PRO A 99 6.66 -11.53 -6.19
N VAL A 100 7.69 -10.80 -5.77
CA VAL A 100 9.04 -11.34 -5.54
C VAL A 100 9.05 -12.24 -4.31
N LEU A 101 8.34 -11.84 -3.23
CA LEU A 101 8.16 -12.65 -2.03
C LEU A 101 7.44 -13.96 -2.35
N ALA A 102 6.29 -13.90 -3.03
CA ALA A 102 5.51 -15.08 -3.36
C ALA A 102 6.32 -16.08 -4.20
N LYS A 103 7.07 -15.59 -5.20
CA LYS A 103 7.97 -16.41 -6.01
C LYS A 103 9.05 -17.07 -5.16
N ALA A 104 9.74 -16.31 -4.33
CA ALA A 104 10.79 -16.83 -3.45
C ALA A 104 10.25 -17.89 -2.47
N THR A 105 9.06 -17.65 -1.90
CA THR A 105 8.40 -18.59 -0.99
C THR A 105 8.07 -19.91 -1.70
N ALA A 106 7.54 -19.85 -2.92
CA ALA A 106 7.23 -21.03 -3.72
C ALA A 106 8.49 -21.85 -4.08
N GLU A 107 9.61 -21.20 -4.30
CA GLU A 107 10.88 -21.85 -4.67
C GLU A 107 11.62 -22.44 -3.46
N ILE A 108 11.56 -21.81 -2.28
CA ILE A 108 12.43 -22.11 -1.12
C ILE A 108 11.62 -22.69 0.06
N GLY A 109 10.30 -22.52 0.05
CA GLY A 109 9.40 -22.97 1.13
C GLY A 109 9.10 -21.88 2.17
N VAL A 110 10.04 -20.99 2.48
CA VAL A 110 9.85 -19.84 3.38
C VAL A 110 10.67 -18.66 2.90
N ALA A 111 10.08 -17.46 2.91
CA ALA A 111 10.78 -16.22 2.60
C ALA A 111 10.25 -15.06 3.43
N ALA A 112 11.00 -13.97 3.50
CA ALA A 112 10.60 -12.76 4.19
C ALA A 112 10.78 -11.53 3.28
N LEU A 113 9.86 -10.57 3.43
CA LEU A 113 9.92 -9.27 2.80
C LEU A 113 10.01 -8.18 3.87
N SER A 114 11.02 -7.33 3.79
CA SER A 114 11.10 -6.13 4.62
C SER A 114 10.92 -4.88 3.77
N LEU A 115 10.15 -3.92 4.29
CA LEU A 115 9.92 -2.61 3.68
C LEU A 115 10.56 -1.54 4.56
N THR A 116 11.31 -0.62 3.96
CA THR A 116 11.86 0.56 4.63
C THR A 116 11.67 1.80 3.75
N GLY A 117 11.85 2.99 4.31
CA GLY A 117 11.72 4.23 3.54
C GLY A 117 10.33 4.45 2.96
N VAL A 118 9.29 3.96 3.63
CA VAL A 118 7.90 4.07 3.21
C VAL A 118 7.08 4.89 4.20
N HIS A 119 6.00 5.48 3.71
CA HIS A 119 5.04 6.19 4.54
C HIS A 119 3.68 5.48 4.52
N HIS A 120 3.12 5.27 5.70
CA HIS A 120 1.77 4.76 5.93
C HIS A 120 1.44 3.47 5.17
N PHE A 121 1.47 2.35 5.87
CA PHE A 121 1.24 1.00 5.32
C PHE A 121 -0.22 0.69 4.95
N ALA A 122 -1.18 1.58 5.22
CA ALA A 122 -2.63 1.42 5.04
C ALA A 122 -3.23 0.32 5.95
N ALA A 123 -3.52 -0.85 5.41
CA ALA A 123 -4.08 -1.99 6.12
C ALA A 123 -3.15 -3.20 5.99
N LEU A 124 -3.23 -4.18 6.90
CA LEU A 124 -2.31 -5.34 6.90
C LEU A 124 -2.91 -6.62 6.33
N TRP A 125 -4.22 -6.69 6.10
CA TRP A 125 -4.82 -7.91 5.53
C TRP A 125 -4.56 -8.11 4.02
N PRO A 126 -4.38 -7.08 3.18
CA PRO A 126 -4.19 -7.28 1.74
C PRO A 126 -2.94 -8.08 1.38
N GLU A 127 -1.88 -7.97 2.19
CA GLU A 127 -0.66 -8.74 1.99
C GLU A 127 -0.89 -10.24 2.26
N THR A 128 -1.64 -10.55 3.32
CA THR A 128 -1.97 -11.95 3.65
C THR A 128 -2.98 -12.52 2.67
N GLU A 129 -3.97 -11.72 2.20
CA GLU A 129 -4.91 -12.08 1.13
C GLU A 129 -4.15 -12.41 -0.16
N TYR A 130 -3.23 -11.53 -0.58
CA TYR A 130 -2.40 -11.74 -1.77
C TYR A 130 -1.63 -13.06 -1.75
N LEU A 131 -1.09 -13.45 -0.58
CA LEU A 131 -0.36 -14.71 -0.41
C LEU A 131 -1.31 -15.91 -0.37
N ALA A 132 -2.45 -15.78 0.32
CA ALA A 132 -3.47 -16.83 0.42
C ALA A 132 -4.05 -17.20 -0.95
N ASP A 133 -4.32 -16.21 -1.82
CA ASP A 133 -4.77 -16.41 -3.20
C ASP A 133 -3.79 -17.23 -4.06
N ARG A 134 -2.53 -17.36 -3.57
CA ARG A 134 -1.45 -18.13 -4.22
C ARG A 134 -1.12 -19.43 -3.48
N GLY A 135 -1.99 -19.85 -2.55
CA GLY A 135 -1.81 -21.05 -1.75
C GLY A 135 -0.68 -20.97 -0.72
N LEU A 136 -0.29 -19.75 -0.34
CA LEU A 136 0.75 -19.49 0.65
C LEU A 136 0.15 -19.04 1.99
N VAL A 137 0.83 -19.30 3.07
CA VAL A 137 0.52 -18.74 4.38
C VAL A 137 1.34 -17.46 4.59
N GLY A 138 0.69 -16.38 5.00
CA GLY A 138 1.34 -15.09 5.24
C GLY A 138 1.16 -14.59 6.66
N ILE A 139 2.20 -13.95 7.18
CA ILE A 139 2.16 -13.17 8.41
C ILE A 139 2.63 -11.76 8.06
N ALA A 140 1.78 -10.76 8.27
CA ALA A 140 2.13 -9.36 8.11
C ALA A 140 2.25 -8.69 9.48
N CYS A 141 3.29 -7.90 9.67
CA CYS A 141 3.48 -7.10 10.87
C CYS A 141 4.10 -5.74 10.52
N THR A 142 3.79 -4.76 11.34
CA THR A 142 4.34 -3.41 11.21
C THR A 142 4.75 -2.87 12.57
N CYS A 143 5.74 -1.99 12.57
CA CYS A 143 6.12 -1.24 13.75
C CYS A 143 5.34 0.08 13.78
N LEU A 144 4.50 0.27 14.78
CA LEU A 144 3.85 1.53 15.07
C LEU A 144 4.68 2.26 16.14
N LEU A 145 5.71 2.99 15.69
CA LEU A 145 6.40 3.92 16.57
C LEU A 145 5.52 5.15 16.73
N TYR A 146 4.80 5.20 17.83
CA TYR A 146 4.23 6.45 18.30
C TYR A 146 5.38 7.30 18.85
N THR A 147 6.04 8.03 17.97
CA THR A 147 6.81 9.17 18.41
C THR A 147 5.80 10.25 18.78
N SER A 148 5.45 10.32 20.04
CA SER A 148 4.83 11.54 20.56
C SER A 148 5.75 12.72 20.27
N PRO A 149 5.22 13.87 19.83
CA PRO A 149 6.02 15.07 19.68
C PRO A 149 6.54 15.50 21.03
#